data_c8bfeb1ef2d6017d07fc9b1094ea2d0e
#
_entry.id   c8bfeb1ef2d6017d07fc9b1094ea2d0e
#
_cell.length_a   1.000
_cell.length_b   1.000
_cell.length_c   1.000
_cell.angle_alpha   90.00
_cell.angle_beta   90.00
_cell.angle_gamma   90.00
#
_symmetry.space_group_name_H-M   'P 1'
#
loop_
_entity.id
_entity.type
_entity.pdbx_description
1 polymer ?
#
loop_
_entity_poly.entity_id
_entity_poly.type
_entity_poly.pdbx_seq_one_letter_code
_entity_poly.pdbx_strand_id
1 'polypeptide(L)'
;DVSRGFVRLSLPGDQLMWPEGDAAIRQQIYDEHVLWNVGLIYFAQNDPAVPAKFQTEAKTWGWCRDEFVESNHIPPQLYVREARRMMGLRLFTQNDTRHAEGDARAVLHRDAIAIGDYGHSSHGTRHEGSRFGGKRSGEALHVVYAPYQVPYGTIVTKDVRNLLAPVPASATHVGFCALRLEPIWTSLGQAAGHAAHLALRQPGAPDARTVMVSQLQRRLHADASATIYVNDVPPGHADFAAVQWWGTAGGLHGLAPRPTGARLPRDASNDRKER
;
A
#
# COMPACT_ATOMS: atom_id res chain seq x y z
N ASP A 1 -13.65 3.25 -0.38
CA ASP A 1 -13.22 4.18 -1.42
C ASP A 1 -13.94 3.89 -2.74
N VAL A 2 -15.08 4.52 -2.94
CA VAL A 2 -15.88 4.30 -4.14
C VAL A 2 -15.38 5.24 -5.24
N SER A 3 -14.25 4.93 -5.85
CA SER A 3 -13.66 5.75 -6.92
C SER A 3 -14.54 5.81 -8.17
N ARG A 4 -15.53 4.92 -8.29
CA ARG A 4 -16.49 4.84 -9.40
C ARG A 4 -17.95 4.96 -8.98
N GLY A 5 -18.21 5.20 -7.70
CA GLY A 5 -19.55 5.45 -7.20
C GLY A 5 -20.05 6.83 -7.59
N PHE A 6 -21.35 7.01 -7.47
CA PHE A 6 -22.03 8.29 -7.74
C PHE A 6 -21.70 9.38 -6.71
N VAL A 7 -21.17 9.03 -5.55
CA VAL A 7 -20.72 9.93 -4.49
C VAL A 7 -19.36 9.50 -3.92
N ARG A 8 -18.63 10.46 -3.36
CA ARG A 8 -17.40 10.19 -2.61
C ARG A 8 -17.72 10.08 -1.13
N LEU A 9 -17.38 8.94 -0.53
CA LEU A 9 -17.67 8.65 0.87
C LEU A 9 -16.56 9.09 1.84
N SER A 10 -15.40 9.55 1.34
CA SER A 10 -14.31 10.00 2.21
C SER A 10 -14.66 11.29 2.95
N LEU A 11 -14.28 11.37 4.21
CA LEU A 11 -14.44 12.52 5.11
C LEU A 11 -13.04 13.02 5.53
N PRO A 12 -12.32 13.76 4.66
CA PRO A 12 -10.95 14.17 4.94
C PRO A 12 -10.91 15.30 5.98
N GLY A 13 -10.02 15.18 6.95
CA GLY A 13 -9.83 16.15 8.03
C GLY A 13 -10.23 15.60 9.40
N ASP A 14 -11.30 14.84 9.50
CA ASP A 14 -11.79 14.29 10.77
C ASP A 14 -10.90 13.16 11.31
N GLN A 15 -10.13 12.52 10.44
CA GLN A 15 -9.17 11.48 10.81
C GLN A 15 -7.89 12.01 11.48
N LEU A 16 -7.65 13.32 11.54
CA LEU A 16 -6.35 13.89 11.95
C LEU A 16 -5.93 13.47 13.36
N MET A 17 -6.90 13.32 14.27
CA MET A 17 -6.64 12.90 15.64
C MET A 17 -6.57 11.38 15.82
N TRP A 18 -6.81 10.59 14.78
CA TRP A 18 -6.80 9.12 14.89
C TRP A 18 -5.48 8.53 15.40
N PRO A 19 -4.30 8.95 14.91
CA PRO A 19 -3.03 8.37 15.36
C PRO A 19 -2.73 8.62 16.83
N GLU A 20 -3.09 9.79 17.34
CA GLU A 20 -2.80 10.23 18.72
C GLU A 20 -3.98 10.03 19.68
N GLY A 21 -5.16 9.74 19.14
CA GLY A 21 -6.38 9.59 19.92
C GLY A 21 -6.37 8.34 20.80
N ASP A 22 -6.96 8.46 21.98
CA ASP A 22 -7.33 7.33 22.81
C ASP A 22 -8.54 6.56 22.24
N ALA A 23 -9.03 5.57 22.94
CA ALA A 23 -10.16 4.76 22.50
C ALA A 23 -11.43 5.59 22.30
N ALA A 24 -11.69 6.60 23.16
CA ALA A 24 -12.87 7.44 23.06
C ALA A 24 -12.82 8.36 21.84
N ILE A 25 -11.68 9.01 21.60
CA ILE A 25 -11.46 9.85 20.41
C ILE A 25 -11.58 9.01 19.12
N ARG A 26 -11.00 7.81 19.09
CA ARG A 26 -11.10 6.94 17.92
C ARG A 26 -12.52 6.45 17.68
N GLN A 27 -13.28 6.15 18.75
CA GLN A 27 -14.69 5.78 18.63
C GLN A 27 -15.50 6.96 18.07
N GLN A 28 -15.28 8.16 18.58
CA GLN A 28 -15.94 9.36 18.05
C GLN A 28 -15.66 9.55 16.55
N ILE A 29 -14.39 9.43 16.13
CA ILE A 29 -14.01 9.54 14.71
C ILE A 29 -14.70 8.45 13.88
N TYR A 30 -14.77 7.22 14.39
CA TYR A 30 -15.47 6.13 13.73
C TYR A 30 -16.97 6.45 13.55
N ASP A 31 -17.64 6.87 14.61
CA ASP A 31 -19.07 7.19 14.59
C ASP A 31 -19.39 8.34 13.61
N GLU A 32 -18.53 9.34 13.54
CA GLU A 32 -18.65 10.44 12.58
C GLU A 32 -18.49 9.96 11.13
N HIS A 33 -17.57 9.04 10.85
CA HIS A 33 -17.43 8.45 9.52
C HIS A 33 -18.61 7.57 9.16
N VAL A 34 -19.17 6.82 10.12
CA VAL A 34 -20.40 6.03 9.92
C VAL A 34 -21.56 6.97 9.61
N LEU A 35 -21.76 8.00 10.44
CA LEU A 35 -22.83 8.98 10.24
C LEU A 35 -22.74 9.68 8.88
N TRP A 36 -21.54 10.08 8.48
CA TRP A 36 -21.28 10.69 7.17
C TRP A 36 -21.63 9.74 6.02
N ASN A 37 -21.12 8.51 6.07
CA ASN A 37 -21.31 7.55 4.97
C ASN A 37 -22.78 7.13 4.83
N VAL A 38 -23.41 6.76 5.94
CA VAL A 38 -24.83 6.37 5.96
C VAL A 38 -25.71 7.55 5.58
N GLY A 39 -25.46 8.71 6.18
CA GLY A 39 -26.23 9.92 5.93
C GLY A 39 -26.15 10.39 4.48
N LEU A 40 -24.96 10.33 3.88
CA LEU A 40 -24.76 10.73 2.47
C LEU A 40 -25.50 9.81 1.50
N ILE A 41 -25.48 8.50 1.73
CA ILE A 41 -26.21 7.54 0.90
C ILE A 41 -27.72 7.74 1.10
N TYR A 42 -28.18 7.89 2.35
CA TYR A 42 -29.58 8.17 2.65
C TYR A 42 -30.07 9.47 1.99
N PHE A 43 -29.30 10.55 2.09
CA PHE A 43 -29.59 11.82 1.43
C PHE A 43 -29.69 11.62 -0.09
N ALA A 44 -28.71 10.96 -0.71
CA ALA A 44 -28.71 10.73 -2.15
C ALA A 44 -29.92 9.91 -2.62
N GLN A 45 -30.44 9.03 -1.77
CA GLN A 45 -31.60 8.18 -2.09
C GLN A 45 -32.96 8.86 -1.87
N ASN A 46 -33.06 9.79 -0.94
CA ASN A 46 -34.36 10.24 -0.43
C ASN A 46 -34.60 11.75 -0.51
N ASP A 47 -33.56 12.58 -0.55
CA ASP A 47 -33.72 14.03 -0.50
C ASP A 47 -34.24 14.60 -1.83
N PRO A 48 -35.31 15.42 -1.83
CA PRO A 48 -35.89 16.00 -3.04
C PRO A 48 -34.94 16.98 -3.76
N ALA A 49 -33.91 17.50 -3.12
CA ALA A 49 -32.88 18.32 -3.75
C ALA A 49 -31.97 17.54 -4.69
N VAL A 50 -31.94 16.20 -4.55
CA VAL A 50 -31.15 15.33 -5.44
C VAL A 50 -31.94 15.09 -6.73
N PRO A 51 -31.36 15.38 -7.92
CA PRO A 51 -32.04 15.11 -9.18
C PRO A 51 -32.49 13.66 -9.33
N ALA A 52 -33.69 13.43 -9.86
CA ALA A 52 -34.33 12.12 -9.95
C ALA A 52 -33.44 11.02 -10.57
N LYS A 53 -32.65 11.39 -11.59
CA LYS A 53 -31.71 10.46 -12.23
C LYS A 53 -30.69 9.90 -11.22
N PHE A 54 -30.11 10.77 -10.37
CA PHE A 54 -29.15 10.35 -9.35
C PHE A 54 -29.81 9.60 -8.20
N GLN A 55 -31.04 9.98 -7.81
CA GLN A 55 -31.80 9.20 -6.82
C GLN A 55 -32.06 7.78 -7.30
N THR A 56 -32.43 7.62 -8.56
CA THR A 56 -32.69 6.28 -9.15
C THR A 56 -31.43 5.42 -9.11
N GLU A 57 -30.26 5.99 -9.45
CA GLU A 57 -28.98 5.30 -9.34
C GLU A 57 -28.64 5.00 -7.87
N ALA A 58 -28.78 5.97 -6.97
CA ALA A 58 -28.48 5.79 -5.57
C ALA A 58 -29.32 4.68 -4.89
N LYS A 59 -30.57 4.50 -5.30
CA LYS A 59 -31.47 3.46 -4.80
C LYS A 59 -31.06 2.04 -5.22
N THR A 60 -30.14 1.89 -6.19
CA THR A 60 -29.56 0.59 -6.53
C THR A 60 -28.44 0.14 -5.58
N TRP A 61 -27.97 1.03 -4.72
CA TRP A 61 -26.91 0.78 -3.75
C TRP A 61 -27.48 0.48 -2.37
N GLY A 62 -26.84 -0.45 -1.66
CA GLY A 62 -27.17 -0.82 -0.28
C GLY A 62 -25.98 -1.50 0.38
N TRP A 63 -26.20 -1.97 1.59
CA TRP A 63 -25.21 -2.74 2.32
C TRP A 63 -25.19 -4.20 1.83
N CYS A 64 -24.01 -4.81 1.87
CA CYS A 64 -23.84 -6.24 1.56
C CYS A 64 -24.59 -7.07 2.61
N ARG A 65 -25.49 -7.96 2.18
CA ARG A 65 -26.32 -8.75 3.10
C ARG A 65 -25.55 -9.84 3.83
N ASP A 66 -24.44 -10.27 3.27
CA ASP A 66 -23.59 -11.37 3.70
C ASP A 66 -22.33 -10.89 4.46
N GLU A 67 -22.13 -9.57 4.61
CA GLU A 67 -20.99 -9.01 5.31
C GLU A 67 -21.42 -8.26 6.57
N PHE A 68 -20.61 -8.36 7.64
CA PHE A 68 -20.74 -7.62 8.89
C PHE A 68 -22.15 -7.67 9.53
N VAL A 69 -22.78 -8.85 9.52
CA VAL A 69 -24.15 -9.04 10.02
C VAL A 69 -24.28 -8.62 11.49
N GLU A 70 -23.29 -8.95 12.32
CA GLU A 70 -23.28 -8.63 13.77
C GLU A 70 -23.19 -7.11 14.05
N SER A 71 -22.74 -6.33 13.07
CA SER A 71 -22.58 -4.86 13.18
C SER A 71 -23.48 -4.09 12.22
N ASN A 72 -24.67 -4.62 11.93
CA ASN A 72 -25.66 -4.02 11.04
C ASN A 72 -25.09 -3.73 9.63
N HIS A 73 -24.28 -4.64 9.12
CA HIS A 73 -23.65 -4.57 7.80
C HIS A 73 -22.63 -3.40 7.64
N ILE A 74 -22.17 -2.84 8.77
CA ILE A 74 -21.14 -1.80 8.78
C ILE A 74 -19.82 -2.41 9.25
N PRO A 75 -18.70 -2.20 8.54
CA PRO A 75 -17.40 -2.68 8.99
C PRO A 75 -17.08 -2.19 10.41
N PRO A 76 -16.66 -3.07 11.33
CA PRO A 76 -16.35 -2.67 12.71
C PRO A 76 -15.05 -1.85 12.82
N GLN A 77 -14.32 -1.71 11.72
CA GLN A 77 -13.04 -1.03 11.67
C GLN A 77 -13.03 0.03 10.57
N LEU A 78 -12.58 1.23 10.94
CA LEU A 78 -12.32 2.29 9.97
C LEU A 78 -11.12 1.93 9.08
N TYR A 79 -11.23 2.14 7.77
CA TYR A 79 -10.11 1.96 6.85
C TYR A 79 -9.08 3.08 6.99
N VAL A 80 -8.04 2.79 7.74
CA VAL A 80 -6.92 3.72 7.98
C VAL A 80 -5.81 3.46 6.95
N ARG A 81 -5.66 4.35 5.98
CA ARG A 81 -4.64 4.23 4.92
C ARG A 81 -3.24 4.54 5.41
N GLU A 82 -3.15 5.57 6.23
CA GLU A 82 -1.87 6.10 6.71
C GLU A 82 -2.04 6.55 8.16
N ALA A 83 -1.10 6.16 9.01
CA ALA A 83 -1.03 6.56 10.40
C ALA A 83 0.44 6.70 10.81
N ARG A 84 0.80 6.25 12.00
CA ARG A 84 2.19 6.23 12.47
C ARG A 84 3.01 5.23 11.65
N ARG A 85 4.24 5.61 11.37
CA ARG A 85 5.26 4.77 10.77
C ARG A 85 6.44 4.66 11.73
N MET A 86 7.10 3.51 11.73
CA MET A 86 8.28 3.34 12.56
C MET A 86 9.50 4.04 11.95
N MET A 87 10.52 4.27 12.76
CA MET A 87 11.86 4.63 12.32
C MET A 87 12.69 3.35 12.17
N GLY A 88 12.90 2.94 10.92
CA GLY A 88 13.67 1.75 10.57
C GLY A 88 15.15 2.06 10.29
N LEU A 89 15.89 1.00 9.96
CA LEU A 89 17.28 1.13 9.51
C LEU A 89 17.40 1.87 8.18
N ARG A 90 16.34 1.83 7.36
CA ARG A 90 16.22 2.56 6.10
C ARG A 90 14.89 3.28 6.03
N LEU A 91 14.92 4.53 5.62
CA LEU A 91 13.75 5.32 5.31
C LEU A 91 13.46 5.22 3.81
N PHE A 92 12.31 4.63 3.46
CA PHE A 92 11.83 4.57 2.07
C PHE A 92 11.22 5.91 1.65
N THR A 93 11.57 6.37 0.47
CA THR A 93 11.17 7.67 -0.07
C THR A 93 10.62 7.52 -1.49
N GLN A 94 10.07 8.59 -2.05
CA GLN A 94 9.69 8.61 -3.46
C GLN A 94 10.87 8.40 -4.42
N ASN A 95 12.10 8.66 -3.98
CA ASN A 95 13.28 8.44 -4.82
C ASN A 95 13.55 6.95 -5.04
N ASP A 96 13.14 6.09 -4.10
CA ASP A 96 13.29 4.63 -4.22
C ASP A 96 12.38 4.01 -5.28
N THR A 97 11.38 4.75 -5.76
CA THR A 97 10.44 4.31 -6.80
C THR A 97 10.76 4.88 -8.19
N ARG A 98 11.68 5.84 -8.29
CA ARG A 98 12.07 6.45 -9.57
C ARG A 98 12.91 5.50 -10.40
N HIS A 99 12.90 5.73 -11.70
CA HIS A 99 13.84 5.06 -12.59
C HIS A 99 15.27 5.40 -12.18
N ALA A 100 16.15 4.41 -12.23
CA ALA A 100 17.58 4.68 -12.17
C ALA A 100 18.01 5.49 -13.40
N GLU A 101 19.04 6.29 -13.25
CA GLU A 101 19.53 7.13 -14.35
C GLU A 101 19.94 6.24 -15.55
N GLY A 102 19.35 6.54 -16.70
CA GLY A 102 19.61 5.78 -17.93
C GLY A 102 19.03 4.35 -17.95
N ASP A 103 18.14 3.99 -17.02
CA ASP A 103 17.54 2.66 -16.92
C ASP A 103 16.01 2.70 -17.02
N ALA A 104 15.42 1.66 -17.56
CA ALA A 104 13.99 1.44 -17.57
C ALA A 104 13.47 0.87 -16.23
N ARG A 105 14.36 0.48 -15.31
CA ARG A 105 14.06 -0.06 -13.98
C ARG A 105 14.17 1.00 -12.91
N ALA A 106 13.47 0.80 -11.81
CA ALA A 106 13.66 1.64 -10.63
C ALA A 106 15.07 1.45 -10.01
N VAL A 107 15.41 2.33 -9.10
CA VAL A 107 16.69 2.27 -8.36
C VAL A 107 16.92 0.89 -7.76
N LEU A 108 18.14 0.37 -7.94
CA LEU A 108 18.53 -0.95 -7.42
C LEU A 108 18.68 -0.94 -5.90
N HIS A 109 18.00 -1.86 -5.25
CA HIS A 109 18.21 -2.22 -3.85
C HIS A 109 18.70 -3.66 -3.75
N ARG A 110 20.00 -3.85 -3.48
CA ARG A 110 20.59 -5.19 -3.34
C ARG A 110 20.09 -5.96 -2.12
N ASP A 111 19.52 -5.27 -1.16
CA ASP A 111 18.86 -5.78 0.04
C ASP A 111 17.33 -5.86 -0.10
N ALA A 112 16.81 -5.88 -1.33
CA ALA A 112 15.39 -6.00 -1.61
C ALA A 112 14.78 -7.29 -1.04
N ILE A 113 13.59 -7.16 -0.45
CA ILE A 113 12.83 -8.28 0.13
C ILE A 113 11.43 -8.42 -0.47
N ALA A 114 11.00 -7.44 -1.24
CA ALA A 114 9.73 -7.42 -1.95
C ALA A 114 9.82 -6.48 -3.15
N ILE A 115 8.80 -6.54 -4.00
CA ILE A 115 8.56 -5.56 -5.05
C ILE A 115 7.22 -4.87 -4.80
N GLY A 116 7.11 -3.63 -5.26
CA GLY A 116 5.86 -2.90 -5.34
C GLY A 116 5.71 -2.30 -6.72
N ASP A 117 4.47 -2.07 -7.12
CA ASP A 117 4.14 -1.44 -8.39
C ASP A 117 3.02 -0.41 -8.27
N TYR A 118 2.58 -0.13 -7.06
CA TYR A 118 1.59 0.90 -6.80
C TYR A 118 2.23 2.29 -6.81
N GLY A 119 1.61 3.21 -7.55
CA GLY A 119 2.09 4.59 -7.61
C GLY A 119 1.83 5.35 -6.30
N HIS A 120 2.49 6.50 -6.15
CA HIS A 120 2.21 7.40 -5.06
C HIS A 120 0.78 7.93 -5.18
N SER A 121 -0.08 7.55 -4.25
CA SER A 121 -1.48 7.98 -4.23
C SER A 121 -1.86 8.49 -2.85
N SER A 122 -2.04 9.79 -2.73
CA SER A 122 -2.62 10.44 -1.55
C SER A 122 -3.98 11.01 -1.90
N HIS A 123 -4.95 10.85 -1.00
CA HIS A 123 -6.32 11.32 -1.20
C HIS A 123 -6.57 12.72 -0.63
N GLY A 124 -5.54 13.41 -0.17
CA GLY A 124 -5.63 14.62 0.63
C GLY A 124 -5.80 14.31 2.11
N THR A 125 -5.29 15.20 2.94
CA THR A 125 -5.20 15.00 4.39
C THR A 125 -6.18 15.87 5.17
N ARG A 126 -6.77 16.90 4.54
CA ARG A 126 -7.62 17.91 5.15
C ARG A 126 -8.81 18.23 4.25
N HIS A 127 -9.71 19.05 4.76
CA HIS A 127 -10.73 19.74 3.97
C HIS A 127 -10.65 21.26 4.19
N GLU A 128 -11.15 22.00 3.20
CA GLU A 128 -11.34 23.44 3.27
C GLU A 128 -12.85 23.75 3.28
N GLY A 129 -13.26 24.73 4.06
CA GLY A 129 -14.66 25.11 4.18
C GLY A 129 -15.40 24.36 5.30
N SER A 130 -16.68 24.08 5.11
CA SER A 130 -17.47 23.38 6.11
C SER A 130 -16.97 21.94 6.32
N ARG A 131 -17.13 21.43 7.54
CA ARG A 131 -16.73 20.08 7.94
C ARG A 131 -17.28 19.00 7.01
N PHE A 132 -18.54 19.14 6.62
CA PHE A 132 -19.21 18.24 5.69
C PHE A 132 -19.40 18.95 4.34
N GLY A 133 -18.73 18.47 3.30
CA GLY A 133 -18.85 19.00 1.96
C GLY A 133 -17.81 20.04 1.56
N GLY A 134 -16.78 20.26 2.37
CA GLY A 134 -15.65 21.08 2.02
C GLY A 134 -14.77 20.44 0.93
N LYS A 135 -13.94 21.25 0.30
CA LYS A 135 -12.97 20.81 -0.69
C LYS A 135 -11.81 20.08 0.00
N ARG A 136 -11.36 18.97 -0.56
CA ARG A 136 -10.13 18.32 -0.09
C ARG A 136 -8.92 19.22 -0.30
N SER A 137 -8.11 19.32 0.73
CA SER A 137 -6.85 20.07 0.73
C SER A 137 -5.71 19.24 1.31
N GLY A 138 -4.57 19.86 1.48
CA GLY A 138 -3.34 19.18 1.85
C GLY A 138 -2.75 18.42 0.68
N GLU A 139 -1.79 17.55 0.96
CA GLU A 139 -1.08 16.80 -0.06
C GLU A 139 -1.99 15.76 -0.71
N ALA A 140 -2.34 15.99 -1.96
CA ALA A 140 -3.09 15.07 -2.80
C ALA A 140 -2.32 14.85 -4.09
N LEU A 141 -1.82 13.63 -4.28
CA LEU A 141 -0.99 13.29 -5.43
C LEU A 141 -1.38 11.91 -5.98
N HIS A 142 -1.11 11.74 -7.26
CA HIS A 142 -1.21 10.45 -7.92
C HIS A 142 -0.12 10.37 -8.99
N VAL A 143 0.97 9.67 -8.70
CA VAL A 143 2.10 9.49 -9.61
C VAL A 143 2.39 8.01 -9.74
N VAL A 144 2.49 7.53 -10.98
CA VAL A 144 2.77 6.14 -11.31
C VAL A 144 4.21 5.99 -11.75
N TYR A 145 4.89 5.00 -11.21
CA TYR A 145 6.26 4.64 -11.56
C TYR A 145 6.34 3.18 -12.01
N ALA A 146 7.49 2.78 -12.55
CA ALA A 146 7.80 1.38 -12.81
C ALA A 146 7.79 0.55 -11.51
N PRO A 147 7.68 -0.78 -11.61
CA PRO A 147 7.88 -1.65 -10.46
C PRO A 147 9.21 -1.36 -9.76
N TYR A 148 9.17 -1.23 -8.45
CA TYR A 148 10.29 -0.88 -7.60
C TYR A 148 10.55 -1.95 -6.54
N GLN A 149 11.73 -1.92 -5.96
CA GLN A 149 12.17 -2.82 -4.91
C GLN A 149 11.96 -2.21 -3.53
N VAL A 150 11.63 -3.04 -2.54
CA VAL A 150 11.49 -2.63 -1.15
C VAL A 150 12.64 -3.21 -0.33
N PRO A 151 13.53 -2.37 0.24
CA PRO A 151 14.70 -2.81 1.00
C PRO A 151 14.34 -3.40 2.37
N TYR A 152 15.12 -4.35 2.86
CA TYR A 152 14.93 -5.00 4.17
C TYR A 152 14.87 -4.02 5.34
N GLY A 153 15.74 -3.01 5.33
CA GLY A 153 15.83 -2.02 6.40
C GLY A 153 14.54 -1.22 6.64
N THR A 154 13.57 -1.26 5.71
CA THR A 154 12.27 -0.57 5.88
C THR A 154 11.37 -1.23 6.92
N ILE A 155 11.54 -2.53 7.19
CA ILE A 155 10.74 -3.29 8.16
C ILE A 155 11.50 -3.59 9.45
N VAL A 156 12.79 -3.26 9.53
CA VAL A 156 13.65 -3.51 10.68
C VAL A 156 13.69 -2.28 11.56
N THR A 157 13.29 -2.41 12.81
CA THR A 157 13.28 -1.30 13.76
C THR A 157 14.71 -0.90 14.16
N LYS A 158 14.90 0.40 14.36
CA LYS A 158 16.22 0.96 14.69
C LYS A 158 16.64 0.62 16.12
N ASP A 159 15.71 0.67 17.05
CA ASP A 159 16.01 0.65 18.50
C ASP A 159 15.68 -0.70 19.17
N VAL A 160 14.86 -1.55 18.54
CA VAL A 160 14.42 -2.83 19.11
C VAL A 160 14.95 -3.99 18.28
N ARG A 161 15.78 -4.85 18.86
CA ARG A 161 16.48 -5.94 18.14
C ARG A 161 15.56 -7.03 17.59
N ASN A 162 14.52 -7.38 18.32
CA ASN A 162 13.65 -8.52 18.03
C ASN A 162 12.26 -8.11 17.53
N LEU A 163 12.16 -6.98 16.85
CA LEU A 163 10.92 -6.48 16.29
C LEU A 163 11.08 -6.22 14.80
N LEU A 164 10.14 -6.74 14.03
CA LEU A 164 9.94 -6.45 12.60
C LEU A 164 8.55 -5.84 12.41
N ALA A 165 8.45 -4.79 11.61
CA ALA A 165 7.21 -4.03 11.44
C ALA A 165 6.86 -3.84 9.96
N PRO A 166 6.23 -4.83 9.32
CA PRO A 166 5.97 -4.80 7.88
C PRO A 166 4.86 -3.81 7.48
N VAL A 167 3.88 -3.53 8.33
CA VAL A 167 2.77 -2.63 8.01
C VAL A 167 3.13 -1.17 8.28
N PRO A 168 3.57 -0.77 9.49
CA PRO A 168 4.02 0.59 9.74
C PRO A 168 5.46 0.79 9.27
N ALA A 169 5.77 0.35 8.06
CA ALA A 169 7.10 0.37 7.47
C ALA A 169 7.73 1.78 7.50
N SER A 170 9.05 1.82 7.64
CA SER A 170 9.82 3.07 7.68
C SER A 170 9.80 3.76 6.32
N ALA A 171 9.02 4.82 6.20
CA ALA A 171 8.90 5.59 4.97
C ALA A 171 8.54 7.05 5.25
N THR A 172 8.88 7.95 4.32
CA THR A 172 8.28 9.28 4.28
C THR A 172 6.78 9.17 3.95
N HIS A 173 6.01 10.22 4.16
CA HIS A 173 4.60 10.23 3.75
C HIS A 173 4.44 9.85 2.28
N VAL A 174 5.18 10.50 1.38
CA VAL A 174 5.09 10.21 -0.06
C VAL A 174 5.55 8.80 -0.39
N GLY A 175 6.66 8.33 0.19
CA GLY A 175 7.13 6.95 0.00
C GLY A 175 6.11 5.93 0.50
N PHE A 176 5.47 6.17 1.63
CA PHE A 176 4.45 5.28 2.19
C PHE A 176 3.21 5.18 1.32
N CYS A 177 2.84 6.26 0.61
CA CYS A 177 1.73 6.22 -0.36
C CYS A 177 1.92 5.13 -1.44
N ALA A 178 3.15 4.73 -1.71
CA ALA A 178 3.47 3.62 -2.61
C ALA A 178 3.49 2.25 -1.90
N LEU A 179 3.86 2.20 -0.62
CA LEU A 179 3.99 0.94 0.14
C LEU A 179 2.70 0.44 0.81
N ARG A 180 1.70 1.29 0.98
CA ARG A 180 0.55 1.09 1.84
C ARG A 180 -0.52 0.09 1.36
N LEU A 181 -0.30 -0.60 0.25
CA LEU A 181 -1.25 -1.59 -0.22
C LEU A 181 -1.02 -2.97 0.41
N GLU A 182 -2.10 -3.65 0.70
CA GLU A 182 -2.15 -4.94 1.37
C GLU A 182 -1.31 -6.03 0.68
N PRO A 183 -1.26 -6.14 -0.66
CA PRO A 183 -0.38 -7.12 -1.32
C PRO A 183 1.10 -6.88 -1.05
N ILE A 184 1.52 -5.60 -0.94
CA ILE A 184 2.89 -5.25 -0.58
C ILE A 184 3.15 -5.61 0.88
N TRP A 185 2.23 -5.27 1.80
CA TRP A 185 2.35 -5.64 3.21
C TRP A 185 2.37 -7.15 3.43
N THR A 186 1.60 -7.90 2.64
CA THR A 186 1.63 -9.37 2.68
C THR A 186 3.01 -9.90 2.30
N SER A 187 3.62 -9.36 1.25
CA SER A 187 4.97 -9.71 0.83
C SER A 187 6.01 -9.33 1.89
N LEU A 188 5.87 -8.15 2.51
CA LEU A 188 6.74 -7.71 3.62
C LEU A 188 6.53 -8.57 4.87
N GLY A 189 5.30 -9.03 5.14
CA GLY A 189 4.97 -9.95 6.23
C GLY A 189 5.62 -11.32 6.04
N GLN A 190 5.60 -11.87 4.82
CA GLN A 190 6.31 -13.10 4.48
C GLN A 190 7.83 -12.94 4.70
N ALA A 191 8.40 -11.84 4.22
CA ALA A 191 9.82 -11.55 4.43
C ALA A 191 10.15 -11.40 5.93
N ALA A 192 9.28 -10.75 6.71
CA ALA A 192 9.44 -10.63 8.16
C ALA A 192 9.41 -12.00 8.87
N GLY A 193 8.51 -12.91 8.46
CA GLY A 193 8.46 -14.27 8.98
C GLY A 193 9.75 -15.05 8.74
N HIS A 194 10.27 -15.03 7.51
CA HIS A 194 11.57 -15.65 7.19
C HIS A 194 12.73 -14.99 7.93
N ALA A 195 12.74 -13.66 8.05
CA ALA A 195 13.77 -12.94 8.77
C ALA A 195 13.76 -13.28 10.27
N ALA A 196 12.58 -13.36 10.89
CA ALA A 196 12.43 -13.77 12.27
C ALA A 196 12.96 -15.20 12.50
N HIS A 197 12.63 -16.12 11.60
CA HIS A 197 13.17 -17.48 11.66
C HIS A 197 14.71 -17.50 11.54
N LEU A 198 15.29 -16.69 10.65
CA LEU A 198 16.75 -16.60 10.52
C LEU A 198 17.37 -15.97 11.77
N ALA A 199 16.78 -14.92 12.33
CA ALA A 199 17.26 -14.29 13.55
C ALA A 199 17.26 -15.25 14.76
N LEU A 200 16.20 -16.07 14.91
CA LEU A 200 16.10 -17.09 15.96
C LEU A 200 17.15 -18.20 15.86
N ARG A 201 17.76 -18.40 14.72
CA ARG A 201 18.83 -19.40 14.48
C ARG A 201 20.23 -18.83 14.62
N GLN A 202 20.39 -17.56 14.87
CA GLN A 202 21.68 -16.95 15.14
C GLN A 202 22.17 -17.33 16.55
N PRO A 203 23.49 -17.46 16.76
CA PRO A 203 24.04 -17.60 18.10
C PRO A 203 23.71 -16.36 18.96
N GLY A 204 23.31 -16.60 20.21
CA GLY A 204 22.98 -15.53 21.15
C GLY A 204 21.53 -15.06 21.09
N ALA A 205 21.29 -13.83 21.52
CA ALA A 205 19.94 -13.25 21.51
C ALA A 205 19.51 -12.90 20.07
N PRO A 206 18.28 -13.22 19.65
CA PRO A 206 17.79 -12.92 18.31
C PRO A 206 17.88 -11.44 17.99
N ASP A 207 18.45 -11.10 16.84
CA ASP A 207 18.56 -9.72 16.36
C ASP A 207 18.22 -9.64 14.86
N ALA A 208 17.07 -9.06 14.56
CA ALA A 208 16.62 -8.87 13.18
C ALA A 208 17.55 -7.96 12.36
N ARG A 209 18.28 -7.06 13.04
CA ARG A 209 19.20 -6.10 12.39
C ARG A 209 20.44 -6.77 11.81
N THR A 210 20.77 -7.97 12.26
CA THR A 210 21.95 -8.73 11.84
C THR A 210 21.63 -9.89 10.90
N VAL A 211 20.37 -10.03 10.49
CA VAL A 211 19.96 -11.03 9.52
C VAL A 211 20.71 -10.82 8.19
N MET A 212 21.34 -11.87 7.71
CA MET A 212 22.02 -11.86 6.42
C MET A 212 20.97 -11.85 5.29
N VAL A 213 20.78 -10.70 4.67
CA VAL A 213 19.72 -10.48 3.69
C VAL A 213 19.83 -11.43 2.49
N SER A 214 21.04 -11.81 2.08
CA SER A 214 21.22 -12.78 1.00
C SER A 214 20.66 -14.18 1.34
N GLN A 215 20.66 -14.59 2.61
CA GLN A 215 20.00 -15.83 3.05
C GLN A 215 18.47 -15.66 3.07
N LEU A 216 17.98 -14.50 3.48
CA LEU A 216 16.56 -14.16 3.41
C LEU A 216 16.05 -14.21 1.97
N GLN A 217 16.77 -13.59 1.05
CA GLN A 217 16.43 -13.59 -0.38
C GLN A 217 16.39 -15.00 -0.96
N ARG A 218 17.33 -15.87 -0.62
CA ARG A 218 17.30 -17.28 -1.08
C ARG A 218 16.03 -17.99 -0.64
N ARG A 219 15.55 -17.75 0.58
CA ARG A 219 14.28 -18.32 1.07
C ARG A 219 13.08 -17.76 0.32
N LEU A 220 13.04 -16.45 0.16
CA LEU A 220 11.98 -15.79 -0.61
C LEU A 220 11.92 -16.32 -2.05
N HIS A 221 13.06 -16.45 -2.72
CA HIS A 221 13.09 -16.96 -4.09
C HIS A 221 12.72 -18.45 -4.17
N ALA A 222 13.07 -19.26 -3.17
CA ALA A 222 12.65 -20.65 -3.09
C ALA A 222 11.12 -20.80 -2.90
N ASP A 223 10.51 -19.84 -2.22
CA ASP A 223 9.05 -19.74 -2.05
C ASP A 223 8.36 -18.98 -3.19
N ALA A 224 9.04 -18.81 -4.31
CA ALA A 224 8.55 -18.11 -5.50
C ALA A 224 8.17 -16.63 -5.27
N SER A 225 8.75 -15.99 -4.24
CA SER A 225 8.57 -14.56 -3.96
C SER A 225 9.59 -13.72 -4.71
N ALA A 226 9.11 -12.67 -5.39
CA ALA A 226 9.95 -11.81 -6.21
C ALA A 226 10.59 -10.69 -5.40
N THR A 227 11.86 -10.42 -5.68
CA THR A 227 12.61 -9.25 -5.17
C THR A 227 13.03 -8.29 -6.28
N ILE A 228 12.81 -8.67 -7.53
CA ILE A 228 12.91 -7.81 -8.72
C ILE A 228 11.82 -8.19 -9.72
N TYR A 229 11.27 -7.21 -10.42
CA TYR A 229 10.24 -7.48 -11.42
C TYR A 229 10.83 -8.05 -12.71
N VAL A 230 10.33 -9.21 -13.13
CA VAL A 230 10.61 -9.88 -14.39
C VAL A 230 9.32 -10.50 -14.89
N ASN A 231 8.94 -10.29 -16.14
CA ASN A 231 7.66 -10.75 -16.69
C ASN A 231 7.74 -12.02 -17.53
N ASP A 232 8.92 -12.40 -17.99
CA ASP A 232 9.18 -13.57 -18.84
C ASP A 232 9.69 -14.80 -18.07
N VAL A 233 9.97 -14.63 -16.77
CA VAL A 233 10.34 -15.72 -15.85
C VAL A 233 9.42 -15.65 -14.61
N PRO A 234 8.17 -16.13 -14.75
CA PRO A 234 7.19 -16.03 -13.66
C PRO A 234 7.51 -16.98 -12.50
N PRO A 235 6.86 -16.79 -11.34
CA PRO A 235 6.87 -17.75 -10.24
C PRO A 235 6.55 -19.18 -10.74
N GLY A 236 7.32 -20.16 -10.31
CA GLY A 236 7.22 -21.55 -10.77
C GLY A 236 8.08 -21.90 -12.00
N HIS A 237 8.68 -20.94 -12.68
CA HIS A 237 9.68 -21.23 -13.72
C HIS A 237 10.95 -21.82 -13.10
N ALA A 238 11.58 -22.78 -13.78
CA ALA A 238 12.78 -23.45 -13.27
C ALA A 238 13.93 -22.47 -12.93
N ASP A 239 14.07 -21.41 -13.70
CA ASP A 239 15.13 -20.41 -13.55
C ASP A 239 14.70 -19.24 -12.63
N PHE A 240 13.49 -19.26 -12.06
CA PHE A 240 12.97 -18.14 -11.29
C PHE A 240 13.94 -17.67 -10.18
N ALA A 241 14.36 -18.57 -9.32
CA ALA A 241 15.25 -18.23 -8.21
C ALA A 241 16.60 -17.68 -8.68
N ALA A 242 17.16 -18.22 -9.75
CA ALA A 242 18.43 -17.76 -10.31
C ALA A 242 18.31 -16.35 -10.92
N VAL A 243 17.22 -16.08 -11.66
CA VAL A 243 16.97 -14.79 -12.28
C VAL A 243 16.67 -13.73 -11.21
N GLN A 244 15.90 -14.07 -10.17
CA GLN A 244 15.63 -13.16 -9.05
C GLN A 244 16.93 -12.80 -8.31
N TRP A 245 17.76 -13.79 -8.02
CA TRP A 245 19.05 -13.56 -7.37
C TRP A 245 19.98 -12.69 -8.21
N TRP A 246 20.14 -13.02 -9.49
CA TRP A 246 21.00 -12.28 -10.42
C TRP A 246 20.49 -10.84 -10.64
N GLY A 247 19.19 -10.69 -10.84
CA GLY A 247 18.57 -9.39 -11.03
C GLY A 247 18.69 -8.49 -9.81
N THR A 248 18.46 -9.03 -8.61
CA THR A 248 18.61 -8.27 -7.34
C THR A 248 20.08 -7.93 -7.07
N ALA A 249 21.04 -8.74 -7.55
CA ALA A 249 22.46 -8.40 -7.55
C ALA A 249 22.83 -7.28 -8.54
N GLY A 250 21.92 -6.88 -9.42
CA GLY A 250 22.10 -5.78 -10.39
C GLY A 250 22.29 -6.23 -11.83
N GLY A 251 22.24 -7.53 -12.11
CA GLY A 251 22.51 -8.07 -13.44
C GLY A 251 21.48 -7.68 -14.53
N LEU A 252 20.30 -7.20 -14.13
CA LEU A 252 19.27 -6.74 -15.05
C LEU A 252 19.30 -5.21 -15.29
N HIS A 253 20.00 -4.44 -14.47
CA HIS A 253 20.12 -3.00 -14.63
C HIS A 253 21.04 -2.67 -15.81
N GLY A 254 20.68 -1.62 -16.55
CA GLY A 254 21.37 -1.23 -17.79
C GLY A 254 21.02 -2.08 -19.02
N LEU A 255 20.20 -3.12 -18.86
CA LEU A 255 19.72 -3.91 -20.00
C LEU A 255 18.44 -3.28 -20.56
N ALA A 256 18.37 -3.11 -21.87
CA ALA A 256 17.17 -2.68 -22.54
C ALA A 256 16.05 -3.73 -22.34
N PRO A 257 14.85 -3.34 -21.88
CA PRO A 257 13.73 -4.26 -21.80
C PRO A 257 13.35 -4.74 -23.20
N ARG A 258 13.07 -6.03 -23.35
CA ARG A 258 12.45 -6.51 -24.60
C ARG A 258 11.05 -5.92 -24.71
N PRO A 259 10.65 -5.41 -25.89
CA PRO A 259 9.26 -5.08 -26.13
C PRO A 259 8.43 -6.36 -25.96
N THR A 260 7.68 -6.44 -24.88
CA THR A 260 6.68 -7.49 -24.72
C THR A 260 5.38 -6.91 -25.26
N GLY A 261 4.68 -7.62 -26.12
CA GLY A 261 3.34 -7.25 -26.57
C GLY A 261 2.27 -7.27 -25.44
N ALA A 262 2.68 -7.62 -24.23
CA ALA A 262 1.84 -7.54 -23.04
C ALA A 262 1.99 -6.16 -22.42
N ARG A 263 0.93 -5.37 -22.42
CA ARG A 263 0.82 -4.16 -21.63
C ARG A 263 0.95 -4.55 -20.15
N LEU A 264 1.77 -3.83 -19.40
CA LEU A 264 1.76 -3.93 -17.94
C LEU A 264 0.33 -3.67 -17.44
N PRO A 265 -0.12 -4.33 -16.36
CA PRO A 265 -1.47 -4.12 -15.80
C PRO A 265 -1.83 -2.66 -15.54
N ARG A 266 -0.83 -1.78 -15.40
CA ARG A 266 -0.99 -0.33 -15.24
C ARG A 266 -1.52 0.38 -16.49
N ASP A 267 -1.11 -0.05 -17.67
CA ASP A 267 -1.57 0.59 -18.91
C ASP A 267 -3.07 0.34 -19.11
N ALA A 268 -3.56 -0.80 -18.65
CA ALA A 268 -4.99 -1.11 -18.66
C ALA A 268 -5.83 -0.21 -17.73
N SER A 269 -5.23 0.44 -16.71
CA SER A 269 -5.93 1.38 -15.82
C SER A 269 -6.01 2.79 -16.42
N ASN A 270 -5.06 3.19 -17.27
CA ASN A 270 -5.06 4.47 -17.95
C ASN A 270 -5.99 4.46 -19.17
N ASP A 271 -6.02 3.38 -19.96
CA ASP A 271 -6.92 3.24 -21.12
C ASP A 271 -8.42 3.33 -20.72
N ARG A 272 -8.76 3.14 -19.44
CA ARG A 272 -10.14 3.26 -18.94
C ARG A 272 -10.55 4.67 -18.54
N LYS A 273 -9.61 5.63 -18.49
CA LYS A 273 -9.90 7.03 -18.19
C LYS A 273 -10.20 7.85 -19.45
N GLU A 274 -9.88 7.30 -20.62
CA GLU A 274 -10.10 7.95 -21.92
C GLU A 274 -11.37 7.46 -22.66
N ARG A 275 -12.22 6.66 -21.99
CA ARG A 275 -13.50 6.20 -22.57
C ARG A 275 -14.69 6.72 -21.79
#